data_9cca1b91bc7c4366678533183007397b
#
_entry.id   9cca1b91bc7c4366678533183007397b
#
_cell.length_a   1.000
_cell.length_b   1.000
_cell.length_c   1.000
_cell.angle_alpha   90.00
_cell.angle_beta   90.00
_cell.angle_gamma   90.00
#
_symmetry.space_group_name_H-M   'P 1'
#
loop_
_entity.id
_entity.type
_entity.pdbx_description
1 polymer ?
#
loop_
_entity_poly.entity_id
_entity_poly.type
_entity_poly.pdbx_seq_one_letter_code
_entity_poly.pdbx_strand_id
1 'polypeptide(L)'
;YEMQRSLVGSEMCIRDREGSLLPHTLLPDIPVNINGFTPQNFSLQFEGAVPASEALARSLNIPAVTMLQRYGVPKFHTFLRQIGLKTINRPASHYGLSLILGGAEATLWDVTNAYAYMGRSLLQLPQTECSLLLADAEGSGESEVFASEKSTDTFQPGAVWQTFNALTEVNRPEEIDWKSIPSMHPIAWKTGTSHGFRDAWAVGVTPHYAVGVWVGNATGEGKPGLVGARTAGPVLFDVFSLLPPTRWFRRPGDVFVK
;
A
#
# COMPACT_ATOMS: atom_id res chain seq x y z
N TYR A 1 -3.01 -13.44 8.81
CA TYR A 1 -1.70 -13.19 8.18
C TYR A 1 -1.27 -11.77 8.50
N GLU A 2 -0.02 -11.58 8.96
CA GLU A 2 0.49 -10.26 9.33
C GLU A 2 0.60 -9.35 8.10
N MET A 3 -0.11 -8.23 8.14
CA MET A 3 -0.18 -7.24 7.08
C MET A 3 0.99 -6.27 7.20
N GLN A 4 2.11 -6.58 6.56
CA GLN A 4 3.28 -5.71 6.68
C GLN A 4 3.38 -4.67 5.58
N ARG A 5 3.73 -3.43 5.99
CA ARG A 5 4.29 -2.36 5.15
C ARG A 5 3.51 -1.96 3.90
N SER A 6 2.50 -2.71 3.48
CA SER A 6 1.70 -2.38 2.30
C SER A 6 0.79 -1.18 2.52
N LEU A 7 0.49 -0.83 3.78
CA LEU A 7 -0.40 0.30 4.12
C LEU A 7 0.31 1.64 4.33
N VAL A 8 1.63 1.70 4.27
CA VAL A 8 2.37 2.99 4.36
C VAL A 8 1.92 3.96 3.27
N GLY A 9 1.55 3.44 2.08
CA GLY A 9 0.95 4.24 1.01
C GLY A 9 -0.34 4.92 1.43
N SER A 10 -1.19 4.25 2.20
CA SER A 10 -2.45 4.84 2.70
C SER A 10 -2.19 6.00 3.67
N GLU A 11 -1.17 5.90 4.53
CA GLU A 11 -0.80 6.99 5.43
C GLU A 11 -0.27 8.19 4.66
N MET A 12 0.55 7.99 3.63
CA MET A 12 0.99 9.08 2.76
C MET A 12 -0.18 9.80 2.12
N CYS A 13 -1.17 9.07 1.56
CA CYS A 13 -2.36 9.67 0.99
C CYS A 13 -3.13 10.55 2.00
N ILE A 14 -3.24 10.11 3.25
CA ILE A 14 -3.96 10.86 4.28
C ILE A 14 -3.23 12.16 4.61
N ARG A 15 -1.91 12.10 4.81
CA ARG A 15 -1.11 13.26 5.21
C ARG A 15 -0.90 14.26 4.09
N ASP A 16 -0.88 13.80 2.85
CA ASP A 16 -0.89 14.67 1.68
C ASP A 16 -2.25 15.38 1.56
N ARG A 17 -3.36 14.70 1.88
CA ARG A 17 -4.69 15.31 1.98
C ARG A 17 -4.71 16.50 2.96
N GLU A 18 -4.03 16.39 4.11
CA GLU A 18 -3.94 17.46 5.11
C GLU A 18 -2.92 18.54 4.70
N GLY A 19 -2.24 18.41 3.55
CA GLY A 19 -1.15 19.28 3.11
C GLY A 19 0.08 19.24 4.01
N SER A 20 0.16 18.26 4.89
CA SER A 20 1.23 18.14 5.90
C SER A 20 2.43 17.31 5.41
N LEU A 21 2.31 16.64 4.27
CA LEU A 21 3.35 15.83 3.66
C LEU A 21 3.30 15.91 2.15
N LEU A 22 4.38 16.36 1.54
CA LEU A 22 4.58 16.37 0.09
C LEU A 22 5.64 15.35 -0.30
N PRO A 23 5.71 14.90 -1.57
CA PRO A 23 6.66 13.87 -2.01
C PRO A 23 8.12 14.16 -1.67
N HIS A 24 8.52 15.44 -1.73
CA HIS A 24 9.89 15.90 -1.44
C HIS A 24 10.11 16.35 0.01
N THR A 25 9.09 16.26 0.87
CA THR A 25 9.26 16.53 2.30
C THR A 25 10.30 15.58 2.88
N LEU A 26 11.33 16.14 3.51
CA LEU A 26 12.36 15.34 4.15
C LEU A 26 11.85 14.73 5.45
N LEU A 27 12.00 13.43 5.56
CA LEU A 27 11.66 12.65 6.74
C LEU A 27 12.93 12.16 7.43
N PRO A 28 12.99 12.16 8.78
CA PRO A 28 14.13 11.62 9.49
C PRO A 28 14.19 10.09 9.36
N ASP A 29 15.36 9.58 8.97
CA ASP A 29 15.73 8.18 8.99
C ASP A 29 16.96 7.99 9.88
N ILE A 30 16.77 8.20 11.17
CA ILE A 30 17.77 8.13 12.23
C ILE A 30 17.29 7.19 13.35
N PRO A 31 18.18 6.63 14.16
CA PRO A 31 17.77 5.82 15.32
C PRO A 31 16.80 6.59 16.22
N VAL A 32 15.66 5.98 16.53
CA VAL A 32 14.65 6.56 17.41
C VAL A 32 14.23 5.55 18.48
N ASN A 33 13.92 6.07 19.66
CA ASN A 33 13.29 5.33 20.74
C ASN A 33 11.99 6.05 21.13
N ILE A 34 10.87 5.40 20.92
CA ILE A 34 9.55 5.95 21.20
C ILE A 34 8.92 5.13 22.32
N ASN A 35 9.04 5.57 23.55
CA ASN A 35 8.51 4.87 24.74
C ASN A 35 8.95 3.39 24.83
N GLY A 36 10.22 3.11 24.53
CA GLY A 36 10.78 1.76 24.53
C GLY A 36 10.63 1.01 23.20
N PHE A 37 9.87 1.53 22.24
CA PHE A 37 9.80 0.96 20.89
C PHE A 37 10.91 1.53 20.01
N THR A 38 11.81 0.67 19.54
CA THR A 38 12.98 1.02 18.71
C THR A 38 12.87 0.37 17.33
N PRO A 39 12.16 1.01 16.37
CA PRO A 39 12.05 0.48 15.01
C PRO A 39 13.40 0.47 14.31
N GLN A 40 13.60 -0.51 13.44
CA GLN A 40 14.78 -0.62 12.59
C GLN A 40 14.37 -0.79 11.13
N ASN A 41 15.17 -0.23 10.21
CA ASN A 41 15.02 -0.51 8.79
C ASN A 41 15.40 -1.98 8.50
N PHE A 42 14.86 -2.54 7.42
CA PHE A 42 15.17 -3.91 7.01
C PHE A 42 16.67 -4.11 6.71
N SER A 43 17.32 -3.08 6.18
CA SER A 43 18.77 -3.03 5.90
C SER A 43 19.63 -2.88 7.14
N LEU A 44 19.05 -2.56 8.31
CA LEU A 44 19.73 -2.15 9.53
C LEU A 44 20.59 -0.88 9.39
N GLN A 45 20.37 -0.11 8.32
CA GLN A 45 21.09 1.13 8.02
C GLN A 45 20.17 2.34 8.18
N PHE A 46 20.77 3.51 8.39
CA PHE A 46 20.09 4.79 8.53
C PHE A 46 20.69 5.78 7.54
N GLU A 47 19.87 6.62 6.94
CA GLU A 47 20.29 7.54 5.86
C GLU A 47 20.20 9.02 6.25
N GLY A 48 19.82 9.31 7.48
CA GLY A 48 19.72 10.67 8.01
C GLY A 48 18.41 11.34 7.63
N ALA A 49 18.29 11.89 6.44
CA ALA A 49 17.09 12.55 5.95
C ALA A 49 16.77 12.07 4.53
N VAL A 50 15.54 11.62 4.29
CA VAL A 50 15.09 11.06 3.01
C VAL A 50 13.78 11.71 2.55
N PRO A 51 13.57 11.93 1.23
CA PRO A 51 12.30 12.38 0.71
C PRO A 51 11.18 11.38 1.04
N ALA A 52 9.97 11.87 1.32
CA ALA A 52 8.82 11.03 1.68
C ALA A 52 8.48 9.99 0.59
N SER A 53 8.53 10.38 -0.69
CA SER A 53 8.33 9.47 -1.82
C SER A 53 9.36 8.34 -1.86
N GLU A 54 10.61 8.65 -1.59
CA GLU A 54 11.71 7.67 -1.54
C GLU A 54 11.58 6.75 -0.32
N ALA A 55 11.25 7.32 0.84
CA ALA A 55 11.00 6.55 2.06
C ALA A 55 9.87 5.52 1.85
N LEU A 56 8.80 5.90 1.12
CA LEU A 56 7.72 5.00 0.73
C LEU A 56 8.19 3.92 -0.25
N ALA A 57 8.85 4.31 -1.34
CA ALA A 57 9.31 3.39 -2.38
C ALA A 57 10.27 2.33 -1.81
N ARG A 58 11.15 2.74 -0.92
CA ARG A 58 12.14 1.86 -0.26
C ARG A 58 11.62 1.18 1.00
N SER A 59 10.37 1.45 1.39
CA SER A 59 9.75 0.85 2.60
C SER A 59 10.55 1.09 3.88
N LEU A 60 11.05 2.30 4.09
CA LEU A 60 11.81 2.63 5.29
C LEU A 60 10.88 2.65 6.52
N ASN A 61 11.24 1.87 7.53
CA ASN A 61 10.40 1.68 8.70
C ASN A 61 10.37 2.90 9.62
N ILE A 62 11.51 3.53 9.82
CA ILE A 62 11.65 4.64 10.77
C ILE A 62 10.85 5.86 10.33
N PRO A 63 10.95 6.34 9.07
CA PRO A 63 10.08 7.38 8.57
C PRO A 63 8.60 7.05 8.72
N ALA A 64 8.18 5.80 8.39
CA ALA A 64 6.79 5.37 8.52
C ALA A 64 6.29 5.43 9.97
N VAL A 65 7.06 4.90 10.92
CA VAL A 65 6.71 4.93 12.36
C VAL A 65 6.65 6.36 12.88
N THR A 66 7.60 7.21 12.48
CA THR A 66 7.62 8.63 12.89
C THR A 66 6.40 9.38 12.33
N MET A 67 5.99 9.07 11.09
CA MET A 67 4.77 9.62 10.51
C MET A 67 3.54 9.18 11.30
N LEU A 68 3.40 7.88 11.58
CA LEU A 68 2.27 7.36 12.37
C LEU A 68 2.22 7.94 13.78
N GLN A 69 3.36 8.12 14.43
CA GLN A 69 3.42 8.77 15.74
C GLN A 69 2.83 10.20 15.69
N ARG A 70 3.17 10.96 14.65
CA ARG A 70 2.67 12.34 14.49
C ARG A 70 1.20 12.39 14.07
N TYR A 71 0.75 11.46 13.23
CA TYR A 71 -0.63 11.38 12.77
C TYR A 71 -1.58 10.87 13.87
N GLY A 72 -1.11 9.92 14.66
CA GLY A 72 -1.84 9.28 15.75
C GLY A 72 -2.41 7.91 15.38
N VAL A 73 -2.01 6.89 16.14
CA VAL A 73 -2.45 5.50 15.95
C VAL A 73 -3.98 5.35 15.93
N PRO A 74 -4.77 6.02 16.82
CA PRO A 74 -6.24 5.90 16.79
C PRO A 74 -6.87 6.39 15.49
N LYS A 75 -6.36 7.51 14.93
CA LYS A 75 -6.86 8.04 13.65
C LYS A 75 -6.58 7.06 12.51
N PHE A 76 -5.35 6.57 12.44
CA PHE A 76 -4.94 5.60 11.41
C PHE A 76 -5.72 4.29 11.52
N HIS A 77 -5.89 3.77 12.74
CA HIS A 77 -6.71 2.59 13.01
C HIS A 77 -8.16 2.76 12.49
N THR A 78 -8.79 3.89 12.80
CA THR A 78 -10.15 4.20 12.33
C THR A 78 -10.19 4.25 10.80
N PHE A 79 -9.22 4.91 10.18
CA PHE A 79 -9.10 5.00 8.72
C PHE A 79 -8.97 3.63 8.06
N LEU A 80 -8.11 2.74 8.56
CA LEU A 80 -7.93 1.40 8.02
C LEU A 80 -9.24 0.59 8.03
N ARG A 81 -10.01 0.71 9.10
CA ARG A 81 -11.35 0.10 9.16
C ARG A 81 -12.33 0.72 8.17
N GLN A 82 -12.26 2.03 7.96
CA GLN A 82 -13.10 2.73 6.99
C GLN A 82 -12.83 2.29 5.56
N ILE A 83 -11.58 2.00 5.20
CA ILE A 83 -11.23 1.50 3.87
C ILE A 83 -11.43 -0.01 3.69
N GLY A 84 -12.00 -0.69 4.70
CA GLY A 84 -12.48 -2.07 4.55
C GLY A 84 -11.61 -3.15 5.18
N LEU A 85 -10.57 -2.80 5.94
CA LEU A 85 -9.74 -3.80 6.64
C LEU A 85 -10.47 -4.34 7.88
N LYS A 86 -11.29 -5.36 7.66
CA LYS A 86 -12.23 -5.91 8.67
C LYS A 86 -11.54 -6.66 9.81
N THR A 87 -10.35 -7.20 9.55
CA THR A 87 -9.57 -7.96 10.55
C THR A 87 -8.96 -7.08 11.63
N ILE A 88 -8.87 -5.76 11.42
CA ILE A 88 -8.41 -4.80 12.43
C ILE A 88 -9.57 -4.53 13.41
N ASN A 89 -9.83 -5.48 14.31
CA ASN A 89 -10.99 -5.48 15.20
C ASN A 89 -10.66 -5.22 16.67
N ARG A 90 -9.38 -5.20 17.05
CA ARG A 90 -8.93 -4.87 18.41
C ARG A 90 -8.76 -3.35 18.58
N PRO A 91 -8.74 -2.85 19.82
CA PRO A 91 -8.51 -1.42 20.07
C PRO A 91 -7.17 -0.93 19.50
N ALA A 92 -7.10 0.34 19.10
CA ALA A 92 -5.88 0.96 18.55
C ALA A 92 -4.65 0.82 19.46
N SER A 93 -4.87 0.85 20.79
CA SER A 93 -3.83 0.67 21.80
C SER A 93 -3.19 -0.73 21.77
N HIS A 94 -3.91 -1.74 21.27
CA HIS A 94 -3.39 -3.10 21.12
C HIS A 94 -2.30 -3.16 20.05
N TYR A 95 -2.49 -2.45 18.95
CA TYR A 95 -1.56 -2.45 17.81
C TYR A 95 -0.39 -1.47 18.01
N GLY A 96 -0.66 -0.32 18.63
CA GLY A 96 0.36 0.71 18.82
C GLY A 96 1.02 1.14 17.50
N LEU A 97 2.29 1.56 17.57
CA LEU A 97 3.06 1.97 16.39
C LEU A 97 3.44 0.82 15.45
N SER A 98 3.35 -0.43 15.91
CA SER A 98 3.58 -1.59 15.05
C SER A 98 2.52 -1.73 13.94
N LEU A 99 1.37 -1.08 14.08
CA LEU A 99 0.29 -1.09 13.09
C LEU A 99 0.78 -0.72 11.68
N ILE A 100 1.65 0.30 11.56
CA ILE A 100 2.18 0.73 10.25
C ILE A 100 3.24 -0.24 9.70
N LEU A 101 3.88 -1.01 10.56
CA LEU A 101 4.87 -2.01 10.19
C LEU A 101 4.26 -3.40 9.94
N GLY A 102 2.94 -3.53 10.08
CA GLY A 102 2.23 -4.78 9.87
C GLY A 102 1.94 -5.57 11.13
N GLY A 103 1.89 -4.90 12.27
CA GLY A 103 1.45 -5.51 13.54
C GLY A 103 -0.05 -5.81 13.59
N ALA A 104 -0.71 -5.94 12.44
CA ALA A 104 -2.10 -6.33 12.30
C ALA A 104 -2.25 -7.37 11.20
N GLU A 105 -3.26 -8.21 11.32
CA GLU A 105 -3.60 -9.21 10.32
C GLU A 105 -4.55 -8.62 9.28
N ALA A 106 -4.42 -9.06 8.01
CA ALA A 106 -5.36 -8.76 6.95
C ALA A 106 -5.55 -9.92 6.01
N THR A 107 -6.67 -9.94 5.29
CA THR A 107 -6.85 -10.86 4.17
C THR A 107 -6.21 -10.26 2.92
N LEU A 108 -5.80 -11.13 1.98
CA LEU A 108 -5.30 -10.69 0.67
C LEU A 108 -6.35 -9.87 -0.07
N TRP A 109 -7.61 -10.28 0.05
CA TRP A 109 -8.76 -9.61 -0.53
C TRP A 109 -8.90 -8.16 -0.01
N ASP A 110 -8.91 -7.97 1.31
CA ASP A 110 -9.10 -6.64 1.90
C ASP A 110 -7.98 -5.68 1.52
N VAL A 111 -6.72 -6.15 1.51
CA VAL A 111 -5.57 -5.33 1.11
C VAL A 111 -5.65 -4.97 -0.37
N THR A 112 -5.93 -5.94 -1.25
CA THR A 112 -6.06 -5.69 -2.69
C THR A 112 -7.20 -4.72 -2.99
N ASN A 113 -8.35 -4.89 -2.31
CA ASN A 113 -9.49 -3.96 -2.44
C ASN A 113 -9.18 -2.55 -1.94
N ALA A 114 -8.39 -2.40 -0.87
CA ALA A 114 -7.96 -1.08 -0.41
C ALA A 114 -7.18 -0.32 -1.51
N TYR A 115 -6.26 -1.00 -2.19
CA TYR A 115 -5.55 -0.43 -3.33
C TYR A 115 -6.45 -0.18 -4.55
N ALA A 116 -7.37 -1.09 -4.85
CA ALA A 116 -8.36 -0.88 -5.90
C ALA A 116 -9.23 0.34 -5.60
N TYR A 117 -9.63 0.53 -4.34
CA TYR A 117 -10.41 1.69 -3.91
C TYR A 117 -9.63 3.00 -4.06
N MET A 118 -8.33 3.03 -3.74
CA MET A 118 -7.45 4.16 -4.06
C MET A 118 -7.44 4.44 -5.57
N GLY A 119 -7.27 3.41 -6.41
CA GLY A 119 -7.28 3.57 -7.87
C GLY A 119 -8.59 4.13 -8.41
N ARG A 120 -9.72 3.70 -7.87
CA ARG A 120 -11.06 4.20 -8.24
C ARG A 120 -11.24 5.68 -7.96
N SER A 121 -10.68 6.19 -6.86
CA SER A 121 -10.74 7.62 -6.55
C SER A 121 -10.09 8.48 -7.64
N LEU A 122 -9.06 7.95 -8.33
CA LEU A 122 -8.43 8.61 -9.46
C LEU A 122 -9.27 8.59 -10.74
N LEU A 123 -10.07 7.56 -10.93
CA LEU A 123 -10.86 7.36 -12.15
C LEU A 123 -12.19 8.12 -12.08
N GLN A 124 -12.60 8.60 -10.91
CA GLN A 124 -13.88 9.27 -10.66
C GLN A 124 -15.08 8.48 -11.21
N LEU A 125 -15.00 7.14 -11.13
CA LEU A 125 -16.05 6.26 -11.63
C LEU A 125 -17.31 6.37 -10.77
N PRO A 126 -18.51 6.39 -11.36
CA PRO A 126 -19.76 6.28 -10.63
C PRO A 126 -19.82 4.98 -9.84
N GLN A 127 -20.41 5.01 -8.65
CA GLN A 127 -20.54 3.83 -7.78
C GLN A 127 -21.30 2.66 -8.46
N THR A 128 -22.25 2.97 -9.34
CA THR A 128 -23.04 2.01 -10.10
C THR A 128 -22.21 1.15 -11.07
N GLU A 129 -21.23 1.72 -11.75
CA GLU A 129 -20.36 0.94 -12.65
C GLU A 129 -19.44 -0.01 -11.89
N CYS A 130 -19.04 0.37 -10.68
CA CYS A 130 -18.21 -0.47 -9.83
C CYS A 130 -18.94 -1.72 -9.33
N SER A 131 -20.24 -1.63 -9.05
CA SER A 131 -21.07 -2.77 -8.63
C SER A 131 -21.24 -3.80 -9.76
N LEU A 132 -21.36 -3.34 -11.00
CA LEU A 132 -21.47 -4.20 -12.18
C LEU A 132 -20.19 -5.00 -12.45
N LEU A 133 -19.03 -4.36 -12.34
CA LEU A 133 -17.73 -5.03 -12.55
C LEU A 133 -17.42 -6.10 -11.49
N LEU A 134 -17.92 -5.92 -10.27
CA LEU A 134 -17.76 -6.93 -9.19
C LEU A 134 -18.77 -8.07 -9.35
N ALA A 135 -19.97 -7.81 -9.84
CA ALA A 135 -20.99 -8.82 -10.07
C ALA A 135 -20.58 -9.79 -11.21
N ASP A 136 -19.96 -9.28 -12.27
CA ASP A 136 -19.50 -10.09 -13.40
C ASP A 136 -18.29 -10.98 -13.07
N ALA A 137 -17.52 -10.62 -12.04
CA ALA A 137 -16.34 -11.39 -11.63
C ALA A 137 -16.67 -12.62 -10.76
N GLU A 138 -17.84 -12.67 -10.15
CA GLU A 138 -18.18 -13.69 -9.14
C GLU A 138 -19.20 -14.72 -9.55
N GLY A 139 -19.61 -14.90 -10.73
CA GLY A 139 -20.39 -16.07 -11.26
C GLY A 139 -21.16 -16.98 -10.28
N SER A 140 -21.28 -16.63 -9.01
CA SER A 140 -22.00 -17.28 -7.93
C SER A 140 -22.89 -16.27 -7.20
N GLY A 141 -24.19 -16.47 -7.32
CA GLY A 141 -25.31 -15.61 -6.99
C GLY A 141 -25.51 -15.17 -5.54
N GLU A 142 -24.48 -14.71 -4.86
CA GLU A 142 -24.58 -13.93 -3.62
C GLU A 142 -23.57 -12.79 -3.67
N SER A 143 -23.90 -11.75 -4.45
CA SER A 143 -23.22 -10.47 -4.36
C SER A 143 -23.46 -9.89 -2.97
N GLU A 144 -22.57 -10.09 -2.03
CA GLU A 144 -22.38 -9.08 -1.01
C GLU A 144 -21.83 -7.84 -1.72
N VAL A 145 -22.74 -7.07 -2.30
CA VAL A 145 -22.48 -5.73 -2.79
C VAL A 145 -21.86 -4.98 -1.61
N PHE A 146 -20.56 -4.75 -1.65
CA PHE A 146 -19.92 -3.75 -0.83
C PHE A 146 -20.36 -2.35 -1.31
N ALA A 147 -21.65 -2.14 -1.40
CA ALA A 147 -22.29 -0.84 -1.34
C ALA A 147 -22.21 -0.37 0.10
N SER A 148 -21.01 -0.19 0.62
CA SER A 148 -20.81 0.78 1.67
C SER A 148 -21.16 2.11 1.04
N GLU A 149 -22.24 2.72 1.49
CA GLU A 149 -22.55 4.15 1.32
C GLU A 149 -21.45 5.01 1.96
N LYS A 150 -20.20 4.67 1.73
CA LYS A 150 -19.05 5.37 2.27
C LYS A 150 -18.67 6.44 1.27
N SER A 151 -18.80 7.66 1.73
CA SER A 151 -18.44 8.90 1.10
C SER A 151 -17.23 8.74 0.17
N THR A 152 -17.37 9.22 -1.06
CA THR A 152 -16.30 9.45 -2.05
C THR A 152 -15.15 10.30 -1.51
N ASP A 153 -15.25 10.78 -0.29
CA ASP A 153 -14.32 11.68 0.41
C ASP A 153 -13.17 10.99 1.17
N THR A 154 -13.08 9.67 1.18
CA THR A 154 -12.04 8.98 1.97
C THR A 154 -10.64 9.22 1.41
N PHE A 155 -10.50 9.27 0.08
CA PHE A 155 -9.24 9.55 -0.61
C PHE A 155 -9.36 10.77 -1.50
N GLN A 156 -8.40 11.70 -1.38
CA GLN A 156 -8.27 12.80 -2.34
C GLN A 156 -7.51 12.31 -3.57
N PRO A 157 -8.02 12.52 -4.79
CA PRO A 157 -7.37 12.03 -6.00
C PRO A 157 -5.93 12.49 -6.15
N GLY A 158 -5.62 13.76 -5.83
CA GLY A 158 -4.26 14.29 -5.90
C GLY A 158 -3.28 13.56 -5.01
N ALA A 159 -3.67 13.27 -3.77
CA ALA A 159 -2.87 12.54 -2.81
C ALA A 159 -2.61 11.08 -3.24
N VAL A 160 -3.65 10.41 -3.75
CA VAL A 160 -3.51 9.05 -4.30
C VAL A 160 -2.58 9.05 -5.51
N TRP A 161 -2.73 10.02 -6.41
CA TRP A 161 -1.88 10.12 -7.59
C TRP A 161 -0.40 10.29 -7.23
N GLN A 162 -0.08 11.15 -6.26
CA GLN A 162 1.30 11.33 -5.78
C GLN A 162 1.83 10.04 -5.13
N THR A 163 1.02 9.38 -4.32
CA THR A 163 1.38 8.10 -3.70
C THR A 163 1.64 7.03 -4.76
N PHE A 164 0.77 6.89 -5.75
CA PHE A 164 0.96 5.89 -6.81
C PHE A 164 2.18 6.20 -7.68
N ASN A 165 2.47 7.46 -7.97
CA ASN A 165 3.72 7.81 -8.64
C ASN A 165 4.95 7.42 -7.81
N ALA A 166 4.96 7.69 -6.51
CA ALA A 166 6.04 7.23 -5.64
C ALA A 166 6.17 5.68 -5.66
N LEU A 167 5.06 4.95 -5.73
CA LEU A 167 5.04 3.50 -5.80
C LEU A 167 5.49 2.93 -7.16
N THR A 168 5.52 3.73 -8.24
CA THR A 168 6.16 3.30 -9.49
C THR A 168 7.68 3.27 -9.40
N GLU A 169 8.26 3.97 -8.42
CA GLU A 169 9.70 4.01 -8.20
C GLU A 169 10.24 2.80 -7.40
N VAL A 170 9.37 1.93 -6.91
CA VAL A 170 9.78 0.68 -6.27
C VAL A 170 10.52 -0.19 -7.29
N ASN A 171 11.74 -0.62 -6.96
CA ASN A 171 12.53 -1.46 -7.86
C ASN A 171 11.80 -2.75 -8.20
N ARG A 172 11.61 -3.01 -9.51
CA ARG A 172 11.02 -4.24 -10.00
C ARG A 172 11.99 -5.41 -9.84
N PRO A 173 11.50 -6.62 -9.57
CA PRO A 173 12.35 -7.81 -9.61
C PRO A 173 12.98 -7.95 -11.00
N GLU A 174 14.29 -8.24 -11.04
CA GLU A 174 15.05 -8.52 -12.27
C GLU A 174 15.17 -7.39 -13.31
N GLU A 175 14.51 -6.23 -13.09
CA GLU A 175 14.47 -5.13 -14.06
C GLU A 175 14.97 -3.82 -13.41
N ILE A 176 16.22 -3.49 -13.69
CA ILE A 176 16.88 -2.30 -13.11
C ILE A 176 16.39 -1.01 -13.78
N ASP A 177 16.02 -1.04 -15.07
CA ASP A 177 15.64 0.15 -15.85
C ASP A 177 14.41 -0.07 -16.73
N TRP A 178 13.31 -0.46 -16.09
CA TRP A 178 12.03 -0.69 -16.78
C TRP A 178 11.50 0.55 -17.53
N LYS A 179 11.90 1.76 -17.10
CA LYS A 179 11.45 3.02 -17.71
C LYS A 179 12.01 3.23 -19.11
N SER A 180 13.17 2.64 -19.40
CA SER A 180 13.79 2.68 -20.73
C SER A 180 13.25 1.62 -21.68
N ILE A 181 12.39 0.70 -21.21
CA ILE A 181 11.80 -0.37 -22.02
C ILE A 181 10.40 0.06 -22.51
N PRO A 182 10.21 0.38 -23.81
CA PRO A 182 8.95 0.92 -24.34
C PRO A 182 7.71 0.03 -24.14
N SER A 183 7.91 -1.29 -24.03
CA SER A 183 6.83 -2.25 -23.81
C SER A 183 6.36 -2.34 -22.35
N MET A 184 7.11 -1.76 -21.43
CA MET A 184 6.74 -1.77 -20.01
C MET A 184 5.89 -0.59 -19.62
N HIS A 185 4.85 -0.87 -18.86
CA HIS A 185 3.91 0.13 -18.39
C HIS A 185 4.09 0.41 -16.90
N PRO A 186 3.79 1.64 -16.43
CA PRO A 186 3.81 1.96 -15.02
C PRO A 186 2.82 1.09 -14.24
N ILE A 187 3.28 0.55 -13.12
CA ILE A 187 2.48 -0.18 -12.14
C ILE A 187 2.86 0.41 -10.78
N ALA A 188 1.89 0.98 -10.07
CA ALA A 188 2.10 1.33 -8.66
C ALA A 188 2.09 0.03 -7.86
N TRP A 189 3.19 -0.32 -7.24
CA TRP A 189 3.25 -1.57 -6.49
C TRP A 189 3.97 -1.45 -5.17
N LYS A 190 3.62 -2.33 -4.22
CA LYS A 190 4.18 -2.33 -2.88
C LYS A 190 4.37 -3.75 -2.39
N THR A 191 5.48 -3.96 -1.69
CA THR A 191 5.79 -5.23 -1.06
C THR A 191 5.59 -5.18 0.44
N GLY A 192 5.34 -6.34 1.02
CA GLY A 192 5.36 -6.60 2.45
C GLY A 192 6.12 -7.90 2.76
N THR A 193 6.76 -7.94 3.90
CA THR A 193 7.43 -9.14 4.43
C THR A 193 7.15 -9.21 5.92
N SER A 194 6.55 -10.29 6.43
CA SER A 194 6.21 -10.43 7.84
C SER A 194 7.43 -10.68 8.72
N HIS A 195 7.32 -10.36 10.00
CA HIS A 195 8.34 -10.69 10.98
C HIS A 195 8.54 -12.21 11.01
N GLY A 196 9.80 -12.66 10.99
CA GLY A 196 10.13 -14.08 10.93
C GLY A 196 9.90 -14.74 9.58
N PHE A 197 9.75 -13.96 8.49
CA PHE A 197 9.60 -14.47 7.11
C PHE A 197 8.43 -15.46 6.94
N ARG A 198 7.28 -15.17 7.55
CA ARG A 198 6.08 -16.02 7.45
C ARG A 198 5.26 -15.72 6.20
N ASP A 199 5.22 -14.44 5.83
CA ASP A 199 4.38 -13.93 4.75
C ASP A 199 5.17 -13.01 3.85
N ALA A 200 5.07 -13.22 2.55
CA ALA A 200 5.57 -12.35 1.51
C ALA A 200 4.38 -11.82 0.70
N TRP A 201 4.27 -10.50 0.61
CA TRP A 201 3.17 -9.79 -0.03
C TRP A 201 3.66 -8.96 -1.19
N ALA A 202 2.86 -8.88 -2.24
CA ALA A 202 2.99 -7.87 -3.28
C ALA A 202 1.58 -7.45 -3.73
N VAL A 203 1.35 -6.14 -3.83
CA VAL A 203 0.12 -5.58 -4.38
C VAL A 203 0.50 -4.57 -5.45
N GLY A 204 -0.16 -4.64 -6.61
CA GLY A 204 0.07 -3.74 -7.73
C GLY A 204 -1.24 -3.19 -8.27
N VAL A 205 -1.22 -1.95 -8.77
CA VAL A 205 -2.38 -1.26 -9.31
C VAL A 205 -2.03 -0.55 -10.62
N THR A 206 -2.92 -0.68 -11.57
CA THR A 206 -3.02 0.11 -12.80
C THR A 206 -4.43 0.71 -12.88
N PRO A 207 -4.73 1.57 -13.86
CA PRO A 207 -6.10 2.10 -14.00
C PRO A 207 -7.21 1.06 -14.14
N HIS A 208 -6.89 -0.13 -14.65
CA HIS A 208 -7.91 -1.16 -14.93
C HIS A 208 -7.81 -2.37 -14.01
N TYR A 209 -6.67 -2.58 -13.35
CA TYR A 209 -6.42 -3.81 -12.58
C TYR A 209 -5.78 -3.51 -11.23
N ALA A 210 -6.24 -4.23 -10.22
CA ALA A 210 -5.55 -4.37 -8.95
C ALA A 210 -5.24 -5.85 -8.73
N VAL A 211 -3.98 -6.17 -8.51
CA VAL A 211 -3.49 -7.54 -8.32
C VAL A 211 -2.84 -7.65 -6.97
N GLY A 212 -3.24 -8.63 -6.19
CA GLY A 212 -2.61 -8.97 -4.91
C GLY A 212 -2.01 -10.37 -4.97
N VAL A 213 -0.81 -10.51 -4.43
CA VAL A 213 -0.12 -11.80 -4.32
C VAL A 213 0.33 -11.99 -2.89
N TRP A 214 0.04 -13.16 -2.35
CA TRP A 214 0.54 -13.64 -1.08
C TRP A 214 1.26 -14.96 -1.26
N VAL A 215 2.43 -15.07 -0.70
CA VAL A 215 3.22 -16.31 -0.64
C VAL A 215 3.57 -16.57 0.81
N GLY A 216 3.24 -17.75 1.30
CA GLY A 216 3.47 -18.13 2.69
C GLY A 216 3.12 -19.57 2.97
N ASN A 217 3.21 -19.96 4.23
CA ASN A 217 2.80 -21.28 4.69
C ASN A 217 1.46 -21.18 5.42
N ALA A 218 0.48 -22.02 5.04
CA ALA A 218 -0.82 -22.08 5.70
C ALA A 218 -0.73 -22.40 7.21
N THR A 219 0.34 -23.04 7.64
CA THR A 219 0.61 -23.33 9.07
C THR A 219 1.16 -22.11 9.83
N GLY A 220 1.53 -21.02 9.13
CA GLY A 220 2.17 -19.85 9.73
C GLY A 220 3.65 -20.04 10.04
N GLU A 221 4.27 -21.13 9.60
CA GLU A 221 5.69 -21.36 9.76
C GLU A 221 6.51 -20.44 8.87
N GLY A 222 7.51 -19.76 9.46
CA GLY A 222 8.41 -18.87 8.73
C GLY A 222 9.45 -19.65 7.93
N LYS A 223 9.75 -19.16 6.71
CA LYS A 223 10.81 -19.71 5.87
C LYS A 223 11.86 -18.64 5.62
N PRO A 224 13.10 -18.80 6.10
CA PRO A 224 14.17 -17.84 5.83
C PRO A 224 14.29 -17.53 4.34
N GLY A 225 14.36 -16.23 4.00
CA GLY A 225 14.44 -15.76 2.62
C GLY A 225 13.09 -15.54 1.92
N LEU A 226 11.95 -15.82 2.58
CA LEU A 226 10.62 -15.48 2.07
C LEU A 226 10.41 -13.96 2.18
N VAL A 227 10.80 -13.24 1.14
CA VAL A 227 10.75 -11.77 1.07
C VAL A 227 9.82 -11.34 -0.06
N GLY A 228 8.94 -10.38 0.23
CA GLY A 228 7.91 -9.92 -0.72
C GLY A 228 8.46 -9.57 -2.10
N ALA A 229 9.56 -8.81 -2.16
CA ALA A 229 10.16 -8.41 -3.42
C ALA A 229 10.73 -9.59 -4.25
N ARG A 230 11.20 -10.66 -3.59
CA ARG A 230 11.86 -11.80 -4.24
C ARG A 230 10.92 -12.96 -4.55
N THR A 231 9.79 -13.05 -3.84
CA THR A 231 8.88 -14.20 -3.96
C THR A 231 7.51 -13.79 -4.49
N ALA A 232 6.85 -12.80 -3.91
CA ALA A 232 5.55 -12.34 -4.36
C ALA A 232 5.65 -11.34 -5.54
N GLY A 233 6.72 -10.53 -5.59
CA GLY A 233 6.94 -9.56 -6.66
C GLY A 233 7.01 -10.18 -8.05
N PRO A 234 7.86 -11.18 -8.34
CA PRO A 234 7.91 -11.84 -9.63
C PRO A 234 6.54 -12.36 -10.09
N VAL A 235 5.81 -13.06 -9.21
CA VAL A 235 4.46 -13.56 -9.51
C VAL A 235 3.49 -12.41 -9.83
N LEU A 236 3.59 -11.27 -9.12
CA LEU A 236 2.78 -10.09 -9.41
C LEU A 236 3.01 -9.60 -10.84
N PHE A 237 4.27 -9.46 -11.26
CA PHE A 237 4.62 -9.00 -12.61
C PHE A 237 4.27 -10.02 -13.68
N ASP A 238 4.40 -11.32 -13.41
CA ASP A 238 3.95 -12.38 -14.31
C ASP A 238 2.43 -12.25 -14.57
N VAL A 239 1.63 -12.03 -13.54
CA VAL A 239 0.18 -11.80 -13.69
C VAL A 239 -0.07 -10.54 -14.52
N PHE A 240 0.62 -9.42 -14.25
CA PHE A 240 0.44 -8.19 -15.04
C PHE A 240 0.86 -8.37 -16.50
N SER A 241 1.85 -9.22 -16.81
CA SER A 241 2.27 -9.50 -18.19
C SER A 241 1.21 -10.21 -19.02
N LEU A 242 0.29 -10.93 -18.36
CA LEU A 242 -0.83 -11.61 -19.02
C LEU A 242 -2.04 -10.70 -19.22
N LEU A 243 -2.08 -9.54 -18.54
CA LEU A 243 -3.19 -8.60 -18.63
C LEU A 243 -2.97 -7.60 -19.79
N PRO A 244 -4.05 -7.12 -20.42
CA PRO A 244 -3.93 -6.06 -21.43
C PRO A 244 -3.24 -4.82 -20.87
N PRO A 245 -2.33 -4.19 -21.64
CA PRO A 245 -1.61 -3.00 -21.20
C PRO A 245 -2.58 -1.83 -20.99
N THR A 246 -2.33 -1.03 -19.96
CA THR A 246 -3.14 0.13 -19.63
C THR A 246 -2.32 1.41 -19.70
N ARG A 247 -2.96 2.53 -20.05
CA ARG A 247 -2.35 3.85 -19.89
C ARG A 247 -2.26 4.18 -18.40
N TRP A 248 -1.29 5.03 -18.03
CA TRP A 248 -1.20 5.51 -16.64
C TRP A 248 -2.37 6.42 -16.26
N PHE A 249 -2.62 6.54 -14.97
CA PHE A 249 -3.61 7.45 -14.42
C PHE A 249 -3.39 8.89 -14.90
N ARG A 250 -4.47 9.58 -15.23
CA ARG A 250 -4.41 11.01 -15.53
C ARG A 250 -4.12 11.77 -14.25
N ARG A 251 -3.30 12.83 -14.37
CA ARG A 251 -3.03 13.72 -13.23
C ARG A 251 -4.31 14.48 -12.87
N PRO A 252 -4.79 14.38 -11.62
CA PRO A 252 -5.90 15.18 -11.13
C PRO A 252 -5.55 16.67 -11.04
N GLY A 253 -6.57 17.54 -11.09
CA GLY A 253 -6.38 18.99 -11.01
C GLY A 253 -6.00 19.50 -9.61
N ASP A 254 -6.24 18.69 -8.57
CA ASP A 254 -5.98 19.01 -7.15
C ASP A 254 -4.58 18.59 -6.66
N VAL A 255 -3.70 18.19 -7.58
CA VAL A 255 -2.30 17.85 -7.21
C VAL A 255 -1.54 19.12 -6.84
N PHE A 256 -1.19 19.25 -5.58
CA PHE A 256 -0.29 20.29 -5.10
C PHE A 256 1.12 20.05 -5.63
N VAL A 257 1.64 21.03 -6.37
CA VAL A 257 3.04 21.09 -6.81
C VAL A 257 3.67 22.26 -6.08
N LYS A 258 4.53 21.98 -5.15
CA LYS A 258 5.49 22.95 -4.61
C LYS A 258 6.89 22.42 -4.74
#